data_02d7741a7c27e0948fa71861decf7040
#
_entry.id   02d7741a7c27e0948fa71861decf7040
#
_cell.length_a   1.000
_cell.length_b   1.000
_cell.length_c   1.000
_cell.angle_alpha   90.00
_cell.angle_beta   90.00
_cell.angle_gamma   90.00
#
_symmetry.space_group_name_H-M   'P 1'
#
loop_
_entity.id
_entity.type
_entity.pdbx_description
1 polymer ?
#
loop_
_entity_poly.entity_id
_entity_poly.type
_entity_poly.pdbx_seq_one_letter_code
_entity_poly.pdbx_strand_id
1 'polypeptide(L)'
;MNGHKKVHTRYALSLGSPHYGARHSTRLSDRLALVQLLQDHLITAQELHRHIVSLEVRSRHVTFVDVRRMFHRIGEATELCIAFLAERIHDLGAVAASRPAHMEVQEMPGWNDQSFAASLQHVATRTHVLAQFAAQTKSLMDKAVIEGDYNSLHMMTDCIHQISQLVALIQIHLPSEPANVSACT
;
A
#
# COMPACT_ATOMS: atom_id res chain seq x y z
N MET A 1 20.40 20.62 16.04
CA MET A 1 20.75 19.50 15.16
C MET A 1 20.28 18.21 15.81
N ASN A 2 19.06 17.78 15.54
CA ASN A 2 18.51 16.52 16.06
C ASN A 2 18.24 15.60 14.88
N GLY A 3 19.16 14.65 14.69
CA GLY A 3 19.04 13.61 13.69
C GLY A 3 17.93 12.62 14.06
N HIS A 4 16.85 12.60 13.33
CA HIS A 4 15.88 11.52 13.41
C HIS A 4 16.54 10.22 12.92
N LYS A 5 16.95 9.38 13.85
CA LYS A 5 17.28 7.97 13.57
C LYS A 5 16.00 7.28 13.12
N LYS A 6 15.88 7.01 11.80
CA LYS A 6 14.91 6.04 11.27
C LYS A 6 15.24 4.70 11.90
N VAL A 7 14.42 4.27 12.85
CA VAL A 7 14.46 2.90 13.37
C VAL A 7 13.86 2.02 12.29
N HIS A 8 14.72 1.48 11.42
CA HIS A 8 14.34 0.35 10.57
C HIS A 8 14.20 -0.86 11.48
N THR A 9 13.00 -1.17 11.93
CA THR A 9 12.69 -2.45 12.55
C THR A 9 12.85 -3.50 11.45
N ARG A 10 14.04 -4.08 11.34
CA ARG A 10 14.27 -5.28 10.51
C ARG A 10 13.49 -6.40 11.16
N TYR A 11 12.33 -6.73 10.59
CA TYR A 11 11.66 -7.97 10.92
C TYR A 11 12.62 -9.11 10.59
N ALA A 12 12.92 -9.97 11.56
CA ALA A 12 13.69 -11.18 11.33
C ALA A 12 12.83 -12.09 10.43
N LEU A 13 13.03 -11.99 9.12
CA LEU A 13 12.34 -12.80 8.14
C LEU A 13 12.93 -14.20 8.16
N SER A 14 12.36 -15.11 8.94
CA SER A 14 12.56 -16.54 8.72
C SER A 14 11.69 -16.95 7.54
N LEU A 15 12.28 -17.12 6.37
CA LEU A 15 11.54 -17.62 5.22
C LEU A 15 11.32 -19.13 5.36
N GLY A 16 10.05 -19.54 5.36
CA GLY A 16 9.65 -20.93 5.17
C GLY A 16 9.86 -21.41 3.74
N SER A 17 9.44 -22.65 3.47
CA SER A 17 9.39 -23.16 2.09
C SER A 17 8.35 -22.37 1.31
N PRO A 18 8.70 -21.82 0.11
CA PRO A 18 7.75 -21.11 -0.71
C PRO A 18 6.65 -22.06 -1.20
N HIS A 19 5.42 -21.59 -1.21
CA HIS A 19 4.29 -22.26 -1.84
C HIS A 19 4.17 -21.77 -3.27
N TYR A 20 3.63 -22.61 -4.15
CA TYR A 20 3.30 -22.24 -5.53
C TYR A 20 4.47 -21.73 -6.40
N GLY A 21 4.94 -22.53 -7.35
CA GLY A 21 5.83 -22.11 -8.47
C GLY A 21 7.14 -21.41 -8.13
N ALA A 22 7.19 -20.69 -7.03
CA ALA A 22 8.38 -19.98 -6.54
C ALA A 22 9.51 -20.92 -6.05
N ARG A 23 9.30 -22.23 -6.17
CA ARG A 23 10.26 -23.24 -5.65
C ARG A 23 11.60 -23.27 -6.37
N HIS A 24 11.71 -22.75 -7.58
CA HIS A 24 12.81 -23.13 -8.47
C HIS A 24 13.60 -21.99 -9.08
N SER A 25 13.20 -20.73 -8.94
CA SER A 25 13.77 -19.70 -9.79
C SER A 25 14.40 -18.50 -9.08
N THR A 26 13.87 -18.07 -7.96
CA THR A 26 14.38 -16.84 -7.33
C THR A 26 15.49 -17.15 -6.34
N ARG A 27 16.66 -16.51 -6.50
CA ARG A 27 17.70 -16.51 -5.48
C ARG A 27 17.14 -16.02 -4.15
N LEU A 28 17.61 -16.58 -3.03
CA LEU A 28 17.16 -16.21 -1.69
C LEU A 28 17.23 -14.69 -1.44
N SER A 29 18.29 -14.03 -1.93
CA SER A 29 18.46 -12.58 -1.81
C SER A 29 17.37 -11.79 -2.51
N ASP A 30 16.99 -12.19 -3.72
CA ASP A 30 15.98 -11.49 -4.52
C ASP A 30 14.59 -11.77 -3.98
N ARG A 31 14.32 -12.99 -3.49
CA ARG A 31 13.11 -13.33 -2.77
C ARG A 31 12.94 -12.51 -1.49
N LEU A 32 14.01 -12.34 -0.71
CA LEU A 32 13.99 -11.49 0.49
C LEU A 32 13.73 -10.03 0.14
N ALA A 33 14.34 -9.50 -0.92
CA ALA A 33 14.12 -8.14 -1.38
C ALA A 33 12.67 -7.93 -1.83
N LEU A 34 12.10 -8.89 -2.56
CA LEU A 34 10.70 -8.85 -3.00
C LEU A 34 9.73 -8.92 -1.80
N VAL A 35 9.98 -9.84 -0.85
CA VAL A 35 9.17 -9.92 0.37
C VAL A 35 9.22 -8.61 1.15
N GLN A 36 10.39 -8.02 1.33
CA GLN A 36 10.51 -6.74 2.04
C GLN A 36 9.71 -5.64 1.34
N LEU A 37 9.80 -5.55 0.02
CA LEU A 37 9.06 -4.58 -0.76
C LEU A 37 7.54 -4.78 -0.65
N LEU A 38 7.06 -6.01 -0.73
CA LEU A 38 5.64 -6.34 -0.55
C LEU A 38 5.16 -6.03 0.88
N GLN A 39 5.98 -6.27 1.90
CA GLN A 39 5.67 -5.91 3.29
C GLN A 39 5.51 -4.39 3.47
N ASP A 40 6.40 -3.59 2.92
CA ASP A 40 6.33 -2.13 2.99
C ASP A 40 5.06 -1.59 2.34
N HIS A 41 4.66 -2.19 1.21
CA HIS A 41 3.41 -1.82 0.52
C HIS A 41 2.16 -2.36 1.23
N LEU A 42 2.22 -3.54 1.83
CA LEU A 42 1.15 -4.07 2.67
C LEU A 42 0.87 -3.13 3.86
N ILE A 43 1.91 -2.69 4.56
CA ILE A 43 1.78 -1.74 5.68
C ILE A 43 1.17 -0.43 5.18
N THR A 44 1.63 0.07 4.02
CA THR A 44 1.08 1.29 3.42
C THR A 44 -0.40 1.14 3.07
N ALA A 45 -0.81 0.00 2.50
CA ALA A 45 -2.20 -0.29 2.18
C ALA A 45 -3.07 -0.41 3.44
N GLN A 46 -2.57 -1.04 4.51
CA GLN A 46 -3.25 -1.13 5.81
C GLN A 46 -3.47 0.26 6.44
N GLU A 47 -2.48 1.15 6.34
CA GLU A 47 -2.60 2.53 6.81
C GLU A 47 -3.61 3.31 5.97
N LEU A 48 -3.58 3.15 4.64
CA LEU A 48 -4.55 3.75 3.73
C LEU A 48 -5.97 3.30 4.07
N HIS A 49 -6.19 1.99 4.22
CA HIS A 49 -7.50 1.43 4.57
C HIS A 49 -8.06 2.05 5.85
N ARG A 50 -7.24 2.16 6.90
CA ARG A 50 -7.64 2.77 8.17
C ARG A 50 -8.10 4.22 8.00
N HIS A 51 -7.38 5.02 7.20
CA HIS A 51 -7.78 6.41 6.93
C HIS A 51 -9.08 6.47 6.14
N ILE A 52 -9.26 5.61 5.14
CA ILE A 52 -10.49 5.53 4.33
C ILE A 52 -11.69 5.14 5.20
N VAL A 53 -11.57 4.12 6.04
CA VAL A 53 -12.63 3.71 6.98
C VAL A 53 -12.97 4.84 7.95
N SER A 54 -11.96 5.55 8.46
CA SER A 54 -12.18 6.72 9.31
C SER A 54 -12.94 7.83 8.59
N LEU A 55 -12.63 8.11 7.32
CA LEU A 55 -13.36 9.08 6.49
C LEU A 55 -14.78 8.63 6.20
N GLU A 56 -15.00 7.33 5.91
CA GLU A 56 -16.34 6.77 5.73
C GLU A 56 -17.20 6.94 6.97
N VAL A 57 -16.70 6.59 8.15
CA VAL A 57 -17.42 6.73 9.43
C VAL A 57 -17.78 8.19 9.68
N ARG A 58 -16.86 9.12 9.45
CA ARG A 58 -17.09 10.56 9.63
C ARG A 58 -18.08 11.13 8.63
N SER A 59 -18.09 10.61 7.38
CA SER A 59 -19.01 11.06 6.35
C SER A 59 -20.47 10.62 6.59
N ARG A 60 -20.75 9.80 7.60
CA ARG A 60 -22.12 9.37 7.93
C ARG A 60 -23.06 10.54 8.32
N HIS A 61 -22.49 11.63 8.79
CA HIS A 61 -23.24 12.84 9.15
C HIS A 61 -23.36 13.84 8.00
N VAL A 62 -22.71 13.57 6.87
CA VAL A 62 -22.79 14.41 5.67
C VAL A 62 -23.98 13.93 4.82
N THR A 63 -24.80 14.87 4.36
CA THR A 63 -26.03 14.59 3.60
C THR A 63 -25.77 13.96 2.22
N PHE A 64 -24.50 13.93 1.78
CA PHE A 64 -24.11 13.40 0.49
C PHE A 64 -23.87 11.89 0.55
N VAL A 65 -24.91 11.13 0.22
CA VAL A 65 -24.87 9.66 0.13
C VAL A 65 -23.75 9.18 -0.80
N ASP A 66 -23.46 9.93 -1.86
CA ASP A 66 -22.45 9.56 -2.86
C ASP A 66 -21.02 9.60 -2.32
N VAL A 67 -20.70 10.55 -1.44
CA VAL A 67 -19.36 10.64 -0.79
C VAL A 67 -19.11 9.41 0.10
N ARG A 68 -20.13 9.01 0.86
CA ARG A 68 -20.01 7.81 1.70
C ARG A 68 -19.83 6.54 0.87
N ARG A 69 -20.62 6.38 -0.21
CA ARG A 69 -20.48 5.25 -1.14
C ARG A 69 -19.09 5.22 -1.79
N MET A 70 -18.55 6.38 -2.12
CA MET A 70 -17.20 6.50 -2.65
C MET A 70 -16.16 5.95 -1.66
N PHE A 71 -16.16 6.42 -0.41
CA PHE A 71 -15.23 5.92 0.61
C PHE A 71 -15.41 4.42 0.88
N HIS A 72 -16.64 3.94 0.90
CA HIS A 72 -16.93 2.52 1.05
C HIS A 72 -16.29 1.70 -0.07
N ARG A 73 -16.49 2.07 -1.34
CA ARG A 73 -15.91 1.38 -2.50
C ARG A 73 -14.37 1.39 -2.48
N ILE A 74 -13.77 2.52 -2.10
CA ILE A 74 -12.31 2.61 -1.96
C ILE A 74 -11.84 1.73 -0.80
N GLY A 75 -12.58 1.69 0.29
CA GLY A 75 -12.31 0.81 1.44
C GLY A 75 -12.30 -0.66 1.06
N GLU A 76 -13.34 -1.14 0.38
CA GLU A 76 -13.42 -2.52 -0.12
C GLU A 76 -12.28 -2.85 -1.09
N ALA A 77 -11.98 -1.96 -2.04
CA ALA A 77 -10.87 -2.17 -2.98
C ALA A 77 -9.51 -2.23 -2.27
N THR A 78 -9.34 -1.42 -1.22
CA THR A 78 -8.10 -1.43 -0.42
C THR A 78 -7.98 -2.71 0.39
N GLU A 79 -9.08 -3.22 0.95
CA GLU A 79 -9.10 -4.50 1.68
C GLU A 79 -8.75 -5.68 0.77
N LEU A 80 -9.28 -5.71 -0.45
CA LEU A 80 -8.92 -6.71 -1.46
C LEU A 80 -7.43 -6.64 -1.82
N CYS A 81 -6.87 -5.44 -1.97
CA CYS A 81 -5.44 -5.25 -2.22
C CYS A 81 -4.58 -5.75 -1.04
N ILE A 82 -4.99 -5.50 0.20
CA ILE A 82 -4.33 -5.99 1.42
C ILE A 82 -4.31 -7.52 1.44
N ALA A 83 -5.46 -8.15 1.20
CA ALA A 83 -5.58 -9.61 1.16
C ALA A 83 -4.68 -10.21 0.07
N PHE A 84 -4.68 -9.61 -1.12
CA PHE A 84 -3.84 -10.02 -2.24
C PHE A 84 -2.34 -9.93 -1.91
N LEU A 85 -1.88 -8.80 -1.35
CA LEU A 85 -0.47 -8.61 -0.97
C LEU A 85 -0.05 -9.62 0.12
N ALA A 86 -0.91 -9.86 1.11
CA ALA A 86 -0.65 -10.83 2.18
C ALA A 86 -0.52 -12.24 1.62
N GLU A 87 -1.37 -12.63 0.66
CA GLU A 87 -1.28 -13.92 -0.03
C GLU A 87 0.04 -14.05 -0.81
N ARG A 88 0.45 -13.01 -1.55
CA ARG A 88 1.71 -13.04 -2.30
C ARG A 88 2.94 -13.17 -1.39
N ILE A 89 2.93 -12.49 -0.23
CA ILE A 89 3.98 -12.65 0.79
C ILE A 89 4.01 -14.09 1.31
N HIS A 90 2.85 -14.69 1.54
CA HIS A 90 2.76 -16.09 1.97
C HIS A 90 3.27 -17.06 0.91
N ASP A 91 2.95 -16.84 -0.37
CA ASP A 91 3.45 -17.64 -1.49
C ASP A 91 4.98 -17.63 -1.56
N LEU A 92 5.61 -16.51 -1.19
CA LEU A 92 7.07 -16.39 -1.09
C LEU A 92 7.66 -17.05 0.18
N GLY A 93 6.83 -17.67 1.03
CA GLY A 93 7.24 -18.37 2.24
C GLY A 93 7.46 -17.45 3.44
N ALA A 94 6.94 -16.24 3.42
CA ALA A 94 7.02 -15.29 4.52
C ALA A 94 5.66 -15.15 5.23
N VAL A 95 5.71 -14.58 6.44
CA VAL A 95 4.48 -14.21 7.17
C VAL A 95 4.19 -12.75 6.88
N ALA A 96 2.96 -12.46 6.43
CA ALA A 96 2.52 -11.10 6.20
C ALA A 96 2.55 -10.28 7.50
N ALA A 97 3.12 -9.08 7.45
CA ALA A 97 3.13 -8.20 8.60
C ALA A 97 1.71 -7.78 8.95
N SER A 98 1.29 -8.17 10.15
CA SER A 98 0.08 -7.63 10.76
C SER A 98 0.51 -6.47 11.64
N ARG A 99 0.05 -5.27 11.33
CA ARG A 99 0.21 -4.16 12.27
C ARG A 99 -0.71 -4.44 13.45
N PRO A 100 -0.20 -4.46 14.69
CA PRO A 100 -1.05 -4.71 15.84
C PRO A 100 -2.19 -3.69 15.86
N ALA A 101 -3.42 -4.19 16.02
CA ALA A 101 -4.64 -3.39 16.12
C ALA A 101 -4.63 -2.39 17.30
N HIS A 102 -3.63 -2.46 18.16
CA HIS A 102 -3.43 -1.65 19.36
C HIS A 102 -2.60 -0.38 19.19
N MET A 103 -2.32 0.08 17.97
CA MET A 103 -2.01 1.49 17.88
C MET A 103 -3.35 2.23 17.98
N GLU A 104 -3.59 2.71 19.20
CA GLU A 104 -4.65 3.59 19.64
C GLU A 104 -5.43 4.18 18.47
N VAL A 105 -6.72 3.86 18.40
CA VAL A 105 -7.67 4.83 17.87
C VAL A 105 -7.42 6.06 18.74
N GLN A 106 -6.45 6.87 18.33
CA GLN A 106 -6.26 8.18 18.85
C GLN A 106 -7.64 8.79 18.67
N GLU A 107 -8.34 9.00 19.79
CA GLU A 107 -9.64 9.66 19.79
C GLU A 107 -9.42 10.94 19.00
N MET A 108 -9.77 10.88 17.71
CA MET A 108 -9.48 12.00 16.84
C MET A 108 -10.42 13.10 17.30
N PRO A 109 -9.88 14.29 17.59
CA PRO A 109 -10.68 15.41 18.06
C PRO A 109 -11.91 15.55 17.15
N GLY A 110 -13.03 15.95 17.73
CA GLY A 110 -14.32 16.00 17.06
C GLY A 110 -14.24 16.60 15.65
N TRP A 111 -15.20 16.24 14.83
CA TRP A 111 -15.28 16.70 13.43
C TRP A 111 -14.93 18.20 13.32
N ASN A 112 -13.84 18.49 12.65
CA ASN A 112 -13.53 19.80 12.12
C ASN A 112 -12.94 19.65 10.70
N ASP A 113 -13.04 20.69 9.91
CA ASP A 113 -12.55 20.68 8.52
C ASP A 113 -11.06 20.37 8.42
N GLN A 114 -10.27 20.79 9.42
CA GLN A 114 -8.83 20.50 9.46
C GLN A 114 -8.54 19.01 9.63
N SER A 115 -9.28 18.30 10.46
CA SER A 115 -9.08 16.86 10.67
C SER A 115 -9.49 16.04 9.44
N PHE A 116 -10.50 16.49 8.70
CA PHE A 116 -10.90 15.87 7.46
C PHE A 116 -9.87 16.10 6.35
N ALA A 117 -9.42 17.34 6.17
CA ALA A 117 -8.37 17.69 5.24
C ALA A 117 -7.05 16.93 5.52
N ALA A 118 -6.64 16.83 6.79
CA ALA A 118 -5.47 16.05 7.18
C ALA A 118 -5.62 14.56 6.83
N SER A 119 -6.80 13.98 7.03
CA SER A 119 -7.06 12.59 6.64
C SER A 119 -6.99 12.38 5.12
N LEU A 120 -7.53 13.31 4.33
CA LEU A 120 -7.41 13.29 2.86
C LEU A 120 -5.94 13.40 2.43
N GLN A 121 -5.15 14.27 3.08
CA GLN A 121 -3.72 14.41 2.80
C GLN A 121 -2.97 13.10 3.11
N HIS A 122 -3.31 12.40 4.19
CA HIS A 122 -2.76 11.08 4.48
C HIS A 122 -3.11 10.05 3.40
N VAL A 123 -4.36 10.05 2.92
CA VAL A 123 -4.78 9.19 1.79
C VAL A 123 -3.95 9.50 0.56
N ALA A 124 -3.82 10.76 0.17
CA ALA A 124 -3.03 11.18 -1.00
C ALA A 124 -1.56 10.73 -0.88
N THR A 125 -0.95 10.95 0.28
CA THR A 125 0.44 10.54 0.55
C THR A 125 0.63 9.03 0.43
N ARG A 126 -0.27 8.22 1.01
CA ARG A 126 -0.19 6.74 0.93
C ARG A 126 -0.44 6.24 -0.49
N THR A 127 -1.38 6.85 -1.20
CA THR A 127 -1.64 6.54 -2.61
C THR A 127 -0.41 6.80 -3.48
N HIS A 128 0.30 7.90 -3.24
CA HIS A 128 1.55 8.21 -3.93
C HIS A 128 2.63 7.15 -3.66
N VAL A 129 2.79 6.69 -2.42
CA VAL A 129 3.73 5.61 -2.09
C VAL A 129 3.36 4.32 -2.80
N LEU A 130 2.07 3.95 -2.84
CA LEU A 130 1.62 2.77 -3.58
C LEU A 130 1.91 2.89 -5.09
N ALA A 131 1.73 4.08 -5.67
CA ALA A 131 2.00 4.33 -7.09
C ALA A 131 3.47 4.11 -7.48
N GLN A 132 4.40 4.18 -6.52
CA GLN A 132 5.83 3.95 -6.77
C GLN A 132 6.21 2.47 -6.88
N PHE A 133 5.30 1.55 -6.58
CA PHE A 133 5.59 0.10 -6.57
C PHE A 133 6.21 -0.39 -7.87
N ALA A 134 5.63 -0.02 -9.01
CA ALA A 134 6.11 -0.46 -10.32
C ALA A 134 7.56 -0.03 -10.59
N ALA A 135 7.93 1.19 -10.19
CA ALA A 135 9.30 1.68 -10.34
C ALA A 135 10.27 0.95 -9.40
N GLN A 136 9.84 0.66 -8.17
CA GLN A 136 10.67 -0.02 -7.17
C GLN A 136 10.90 -1.50 -7.51
N THR A 137 9.94 -2.18 -8.16
CA THR A 137 10.08 -3.58 -8.59
C THR A 137 10.88 -3.74 -9.88
N LYS A 138 11.09 -2.68 -10.65
CA LYS A 138 11.68 -2.77 -11.99
C LYS A 138 13.00 -3.53 -12.01
N SER A 139 13.92 -3.26 -11.10
CA SER A 139 15.21 -3.94 -11.05
C SER A 139 15.10 -5.45 -10.79
N LEU A 140 14.10 -5.85 -9.99
CA LEU A 140 13.81 -7.27 -9.72
C LEU A 140 13.17 -7.94 -10.93
N MET A 141 12.30 -7.23 -11.66
CA MET A 141 11.70 -7.72 -12.90
C MET A 141 12.76 -7.89 -13.99
N ASP A 142 13.67 -6.92 -14.16
CA ASP A 142 14.77 -7.02 -15.13
C ASP A 142 15.65 -8.24 -14.84
N LYS A 143 15.97 -8.51 -13.58
CA LYS A 143 16.68 -9.73 -13.18
C LYS A 143 15.89 -10.99 -13.47
N ALA A 144 14.60 -11.03 -13.14
CA ALA A 144 13.74 -12.17 -13.39
C ALA A 144 13.69 -12.51 -14.90
N VAL A 145 13.66 -11.51 -15.77
CA VAL A 145 13.73 -11.69 -17.23
C VAL A 145 15.06 -12.31 -17.65
N ILE A 146 16.19 -11.77 -17.17
CA ILE A 146 17.54 -12.25 -17.49
C ILE A 146 17.74 -13.71 -17.02
N GLU A 147 17.21 -14.04 -15.86
CA GLU A 147 17.35 -15.38 -15.27
C GLU A 147 16.30 -16.38 -15.77
N GLY A 148 15.34 -15.94 -16.57
CA GLY A 148 14.23 -16.77 -17.06
C GLY A 148 13.22 -17.14 -15.97
N ASP A 149 13.16 -16.35 -14.88
CA ASP A 149 12.22 -16.53 -13.78
C ASP A 149 10.86 -15.90 -14.10
N TYR A 150 10.14 -16.53 -15.00
CA TYR A 150 8.82 -16.06 -15.42
C TYR A 150 7.77 -16.09 -14.31
N ASN A 151 7.94 -16.95 -13.29
CA ASN A 151 7.00 -17.03 -12.18
C ASN A 151 7.09 -15.77 -11.29
N SER A 152 8.31 -15.35 -10.94
CA SER A 152 8.50 -14.09 -10.20
C SER A 152 8.10 -12.87 -11.02
N LEU A 153 8.39 -12.89 -12.33
CA LEU A 153 7.97 -11.82 -13.23
C LEU A 153 6.44 -11.71 -13.28
N HIS A 154 5.74 -12.84 -13.42
CA HIS A 154 4.27 -12.87 -13.43
C HIS A 154 3.69 -12.36 -12.11
N MET A 155 4.19 -12.85 -10.97
CA MET A 155 3.77 -12.38 -9.64
C MET A 155 3.94 -10.87 -9.49
N MET A 156 5.10 -10.31 -9.87
CA MET A 156 5.34 -8.87 -9.78
C MET A 156 4.40 -8.09 -10.70
N THR A 157 4.12 -8.61 -11.90
CA THR A 157 3.18 -7.99 -12.84
C THR A 157 1.77 -7.96 -12.26
N ASP A 158 1.31 -9.03 -11.62
CA ASP A 158 0.02 -9.08 -10.95
C ASP A 158 -0.06 -8.08 -9.79
N CYS A 159 1.01 -7.97 -9.00
CA CYS A 159 1.08 -6.97 -7.92
C CYS A 159 0.99 -5.54 -8.47
N ILE A 160 1.72 -5.23 -9.53
CA ILE A 160 1.66 -3.92 -10.20
C ILE A 160 0.23 -3.64 -10.70
N HIS A 161 -0.40 -4.63 -11.32
CA HIS A 161 -1.76 -4.49 -11.83
C HIS A 161 -2.77 -4.17 -10.72
N GLN A 162 -2.78 -4.95 -9.65
CA GLN A 162 -3.69 -4.77 -8.51
C GLN A 162 -3.49 -3.41 -7.82
N ILE A 163 -2.24 -3.04 -7.55
CA ILE A 163 -1.93 -1.76 -6.92
C ILE A 163 -2.31 -0.60 -7.85
N SER A 164 -2.04 -0.72 -9.16
CA SER A 164 -2.38 0.34 -10.13
C SER A 164 -3.88 0.54 -10.26
N GLN A 165 -4.68 -0.53 -10.21
CA GLN A 165 -6.14 -0.43 -10.19
C GLN A 165 -6.65 0.31 -8.95
N LEU A 166 -6.12 0.01 -7.77
CA LEU A 166 -6.46 0.72 -6.53
C LEU A 166 -6.07 2.20 -6.60
N VAL A 167 -4.85 2.49 -7.05
CA VAL A 167 -4.36 3.88 -7.22
C VAL A 167 -5.25 4.65 -8.18
N ALA A 168 -5.58 4.07 -9.34
CA ALA A 168 -6.45 4.70 -10.32
C ALA A 168 -7.85 4.99 -9.76
N LEU A 169 -8.44 4.03 -9.04
CA LEU A 169 -9.73 4.22 -8.38
C LEU A 169 -9.70 5.40 -7.40
N ILE A 170 -8.64 5.51 -6.58
CA ILE A 170 -8.50 6.60 -5.63
C ILE A 170 -8.33 7.93 -6.35
N GLN A 171 -7.48 7.99 -7.39
CA GLN A 171 -7.20 9.22 -8.14
C GLN A 171 -8.41 9.75 -8.92
N ILE A 172 -9.29 8.88 -9.39
CA ILE A 172 -10.55 9.30 -10.04
C ILE A 172 -11.47 10.02 -9.05
N HIS A 173 -11.50 9.57 -7.82
CA HIS A 173 -12.43 10.10 -6.81
C HIS A 173 -11.81 11.17 -5.90
N LEU A 174 -10.50 11.11 -5.70
CA LEU A 174 -9.74 12.02 -4.85
C LEU A 174 -8.53 12.55 -5.65
N PRO A 175 -8.76 13.41 -6.63
CA PRO A 175 -7.67 13.97 -7.43
C PRO A 175 -6.68 14.69 -6.51
N SER A 176 -5.39 14.41 -6.68
CA SER A 176 -4.33 15.16 -6.03
C SER A 176 -4.45 16.62 -6.45
N GLU A 177 -4.30 17.56 -5.49
CA GLU A 177 -4.27 18.99 -5.85
C GLU A 177 -3.33 19.21 -7.03
N PRO A 178 -3.73 20.04 -8.01
CA PRO A 178 -2.82 20.42 -9.07
C PRO A 178 -1.60 21.07 -8.43
N ALA A 179 -0.42 20.51 -8.73
CA ALA A 179 0.84 21.11 -8.33
C ALA A 179 0.77 22.60 -8.64
N ASN A 180 0.95 23.44 -7.62
CA ASN A 180 0.96 24.90 -7.68
C ASN A 180 1.43 25.39 -9.05
N VAL A 181 0.51 25.91 -9.84
CA VAL A 181 0.88 26.82 -10.92
C VAL A 181 1.42 28.05 -10.20
N SER A 182 2.73 28.07 -9.96
CA SER A 182 3.45 29.25 -9.52
C SER A 182 3.10 30.34 -10.52
N ALA A 183 2.28 31.26 -10.06
CA ALA A 183 1.98 32.48 -10.77
C ALA A 183 3.31 33.17 -11.10
N CYS A 184 3.70 33.11 -12.36
CA CYS A 184 4.59 34.13 -12.94
C CYS A 184 3.80 35.44 -12.96
N THR A 185 4.15 36.32 -12.07
CA THR A 185 3.94 37.77 -12.20
C THR A 185 5.29 38.43 -12.43
#